data_1eb6a5da2a1c38099996e7ec83e1ce1f
#
_entry.id   1eb6a5da2a1c38099996e7ec83e1ce1f
#
_cell.length_a   1.000
_cell.length_b   1.000
_cell.length_c   1.000
_cell.angle_alpha   90.00
_cell.angle_beta   90.00
_cell.angle_gamma   90.00
#
_symmetry.space_group_name_H-M   'P 1'
#
loop_
_entity.id
_entity.type
_entity.pdbx_description
1 polymer ?
#
loop_
_entity_poly.entity_id
_entity_poly.type
_entity_poly.pdbx_seq_one_letter_code
_entity_poly.pdbx_strand_id
1 'polypeptide(L)'
;MIGLEHYLTVAAVLFVTGIFGIFLNRKNVIILLMSIELILLSVNINFVAFSSYLGDLAGQVFTLFVLTVAAAEAAIGLAILVCFFRNRGSIAVEDVNMMKG
;
A
#
# COMPACT_ATOMS: atom_id res chain seq x y z
N MET A 1 -16.72 -20.10 12.41
CA MET A 1 -16.84 -19.85 10.97
C MET A 1 -16.46 -18.42 10.65
N ILE A 2 -15.73 -18.21 9.55
CA ILE A 2 -15.27 -16.88 9.17
C ILE A 2 -16.40 -16.11 8.49
N GLY A 3 -16.75 -14.96 9.03
CA GLY A 3 -17.79 -14.11 8.47
C GLY A 3 -17.25 -12.76 8.03
N LEU A 4 -18.15 -11.88 7.57
CA LEU A 4 -17.80 -10.54 7.10
C LEU A 4 -16.99 -9.78 8.14
N GLU A 5 -17.38 -9.84 9.40
CA GLU A 5 -16.71 -9.12 10.48
C GLU A 5 -15.25 -9.51 10.64
N HIS A 6 -14.91 -10.77 10.37
CA HIS A 6 -13.52 -11.21 10.45
C HIS A 6 -12.67 -10.55 9.37
N TYR A 7 -13.20 -10.46 8.15
CA TYR A 7 -12.49 -9.80 7.05
C TYR A 7 -12.35 -8.30 7.30
N LEU A 8 -13.40 -7.67 7.81
CA LEU A 8 -13.33 -6.25 8.14
C LEU A 8 -12.33 -5.97 9.27
N THR A 9 -12.24 -6.87 10.24
CA THR A 9 -11.25 -6.75 11.33
C THR A 9 -9.84 -6.83 10.79
N VAL A 10 -9.56 -7.80 9.92
CA VAL A 10 -8.24 -7.94 9.29
C VAL A 10 -7.91 -6.68 8.49
N ALA A 11 -8.87 -6.19 7.71
CA ALA A 11 -8.67 -4.97 6.93
C ALA A 11 -8.37 -3.78 7.83
N ALA A 12 -9.08 -3.64 8.94
CA ALA A 12 -8.85 -2.55 9.89
C ALA A 12 -7.44 -2.63 10.50
N VAL A 13 -7.00 -3.83 10.88
CA VAL A 13 -5.67 -4.03 11.45
C VAL A 13 -4.59 -3.66 10.43
N LEU A 14 -4.74 -4.10 9.18
CA LEU A 14 -3.78 -3.78 8.12
C LEU A 14 -3.75 -2.28 7.83
N PHE A 15 -4.92 -1.64 7.80
CA PHE A 15 -5.02 -0.20 7.57
C PHE A 15 -4.28 0.57 8.66
N VAL A 16 -4.54 0.24 9.92
CA VAL A 16 -3.89 0.90 11.05
C VAL A 16 -2.39 0.64 11.04
N THR A 17 -1.97 -0.59 10.73
CA THR A 17 -0.55 -0.94 10.61
C THR A 17 0.12 -0.10 9.54
N GLY A 18 -0.54 0.09 8.40
CA GLY A 18 -0.02 0.93 7.33
C GLY A 18 0.14 2.38 7.76
N ILE A 19 -0.86 2.91 8.46
CA ILE A 19 -0.79 4.29 8.96
C ILE A 19 0.36 4.45 9.95
N PHE A 20 0.52 3.53 10.90
CA PHE A 20 1.64 3.58 11.83
C PHE A 20 2.99 3.48 11.11
N GLY A 21 3.05 2.64 10.07
CA GLY A 21 4.26 2.53 9.26
C GLY A 21 4.67 3.87 8.66
N ILE A 22 3.69 4.65 8.17
CA ILE A 22 3.97 5.97 7.61
C ILE A 22 4.50 6.92 8.67
N PHE A 23 3.82 6.99 9.82
CA PHE A 23 4.18 7.95 10.85
C PHE A 23 5.49 7.61 11.57
N LEU A 24 5.73 6.31 11.82
CA LEU A 24 6.90 5.90 12.58
C LEU A 24 8.17 5.80 11.73
N ASN A 25 8.04 5.61 10.43
CA ASN A 25 9.17 5.34 9.53
C ASN A 25 9.18 6.27 8.33
N ARG A 26 8.74 7.49 8.49
CA ARG A 26 8.58 8.43 7.37
C ARG A 26 9.87 8.83 6.69
N LYS A 27 11.01 8.50 7.27
CA LYS A 27 12.31 8.80 6.66
C LYS A 27 12.81 7.70 5.73
N ASN A 28 12.18 6.52 5.76
CA ASN A 28 12.59 5.41 4.92
C ASN A 28 11.56 5.24 3.79
N VAL A 29 12.01 5.51 2.56
CA VAL A 29 11.12 5.50 1.39
C VAL A 29 10.54 4.11 1.13
N ILE A 30 11.34 3.06 1.32
CA ILE A 30 10.83 1.69 1.11
C ILE A 30 9.72 1.37 2.10
N ILE A 31 9.89 1.74 3.37
CA ILE A 31 8.86 1.48 4.39
C ILE A 31 7.62 2.31 4.10
N LEU A 32 7.77 3.55 3.63
CA LEU A 32 6.63 4.36 3.23
C LEU A 32 5.86 3.70 2.09
N LEU A 33 6.57 3.20 1.08
CA LEU A 33 5.93 2.52 -0.05
C LEU A 33 5.19 1.27 0.42
N MET A 34 5.83 0.44 1.26
CA MET A 34 5.20 -0.75 1.80
C MET A 34 3.97 -0.42 2.64
N SER A 35 4.04 0.66 3.41
CA SER A 35 2.91 1.10 4.25
C SER A 35 1.71 1.51 3.40
N ILE A 36 1.95 2.23 2.32
CA ILE A 36 0.89 2.60 1.37
C ILE A 36 0.29 1.35 0.75
N GLU A 37 1.11 0.36 0.41
CA GLU A 37 0.62 -0.89 -0.15
C GLU A 37 -0.26 -1.65 0.85
N LEU A 38 0.07 -1.63 2.14
CA LEU A 38 -0.78 -2.24 3.16
C LEU A 38 -2.14 -1.54 3.25
N ILE A 39 -2.15 -0.21 3.15
CA ILE A 39 -3.39 0.55 3.16
C ILE A 39 -4.26 0.18 1.95
N LEU A 40 -3.66 0.10 0.78
CA LEU A 40 -4.38 -0.28 -0.43
C LEU A 40 -4.90 -1.72 -0.33
N LEU A 41 -4.10 -2.63 0.22
CA LEU A 41 -4.55 -4.00 0.45
C LEU A 41 -5.76 -4.05 1.38
N SER A 42 -5.76 -3.25 2.45
CA SER A 42 -6.88 -3.22 3.39
C SER A 42 -8.17 -2.75 2.72
N VAL A 43 -8.07 -1.76 1.85
CA VAL A 43 -9.21 -1.27 1.08
C VAL A 43 -9.73 -2.37 0.14
N ASN A 44 -8.83 -3.09 -0.50
CA ASN A 44 -9.20 -4.18 -1.39
C ASN A 44 -9.88 -5.33 -0.65
N ILE A 45 -9.41 -5.67 0.54
CA ILE A 45 -10.06 -6.68 1.37
C ILE A 45 -11.51 -6.26 1.66
N ASN A 46 -11.72 -4.98 1.98
CA ASN A 46 -13.08 -4.47 2.20
C ASN A 46 -13.94 -4.60 0.95
N PHE A 47 -13.42 -4.22 -0.22
CA PHE A 47 -14.18 -4.34 -1.47
C PHE A 47 -14.61 -5.77 -1.74
N VAL A 48 -13.68 -6.72 -1.59
CA VAL A 48 -13.97 -8.12 -1.85
C VAL A 48 -14.95 -8.67 -0.81
N ALA A 49 -14.75 -8.32 0.46
CA ALA A 49 -15.60 -8.79 1.55
C ALA A 49 -17.03 -8.30 1.37
N PHE A 50 -17.23 -7.02 1.08
CA PHE A 50 -18.56 -6.47 0.85
C PHE A 50 -19.20 -7.03 -0.43
N SER A 51 -18.38 -7.20 -1.48
CA SER A 51 -18.87 -7.79 -2.73
C SER A 51 -19.40 -9.20 -2.50
N SER A 52 -18.66 -10.00 -1.74
CA SER A 52 -19.08 -11.36 -1.42
C SER A 52 -20.34 -11.36 -0.54
N TYR A 53 -20.37 -10.50 0.46
CA TYR A 53 -21.49 -10.43 1.39
C TYR A 53 -22.79 -10.02 0.70
N LEU A 54 -22.71 -9.03 -0.21
CA LEU A 54 -23.87 -8.49 -0.90
C LEU A 54 -24.23 -9.27 -2.17
N GLY A 55 -23.36 -10.20 -2.60
CA GLY A 55 -23.57 -10.94 -3.84
C GLY A 55 -23.43 -10.08 -5.09
N ASP A 56 -22.65 -9.02 -5.02
CA ASP A 56 -22.46 -8.07 -6.11
C ASP A 56 -21.00 -8.06 -6.55
N LEU A 57 -20.76 -8.31 -7.84
CA LEU A 57 -19.40 -8.39 -8.40
C LEU A 57 -18.71 -7.04 -8.54
N ALA A 58 -19.42 -5.92 -8.37
CA ALA A 58 -18.84 -4.60 -8.54
C ALA A 58 -17.62 -4.37 -7.66
N GLY A 59 -17.65 -4.84 -6.40
CA GLY A 59 -16.51 -4.69 -5.50
C GLY A 59 -15.29 -5.46 -5.97
N GLN A 60 -15.49 -6.63 -6.58
CA GLN A 60 -14.37 -7.42 -7.11
C GLN A 60 -13.77 -6.77 -8.36
N VAL A 61 -14.61 -6.16 -9.19
CA VAL A 61 -14.13 -5.40 -10.36
C VAL A 61 -13.30 -4.21 -9.91
N PHE A 62 -13.78 -3.44 -8.95
CA PHE A 62 -13.01 -2.34 -8.38
C PHE A 62 -11.69 -2.79 -7.80
N THR A 63 -11.67 -3.96 -7.14
CA THR A 63 -10.45 -4.52 -6.61
C THR A 63 -9.42 -4.75 -7.72
N LEU A 64 -9.84 -5.28 -8.86
CA LEU A 64 -8.93 -5.48 -9.98
C LEU A 64 -8.34 -4.18 -10.49
N PHE A 65 -9.14 -3.11 -10.58
CA PHE A 65 -8.64 -1.80 -10.97
C PHE A 65 -7.64 -1.26 -9.96
N VAL A 66 -7.95 -1.36 -8.67
CA VAL A 66 -7.04 -0.87 -7.63
C VAL A 66 -5.73 -1.65 -7.64
N LEU A 67 -5.78 -2.97 -7.83
CA LEU A 67 -4.58 -3.80 -7.93
C LEU A 67 -3.73 -3.41 -9.13
N THR A 68 -4.37 -3.11 -10.27
CA THR A 68 -3.66 -2.67 -11.47
C THR A 68 -2.93 -1.36 -11.22
N VAL A 69 -3.61 -0.38 -10.62
CA VAL A 69 -3.01 0.91 -10.28
C VAL A 69 -1.88 0.72 -9.27
N ALA A 70 -2.11 -0.07 -8.24
CA ALA A 70 -1.11 -0.33 -7.21
C ALA A 70 0.13 -1.01 -7.80
N ALA A 71 -0.05 -1.95 -8.71
CA ALA A 71 1.07 -2.61 -9.37
C ALA A 71 1.88 -1.61 -10.21
N ALA A 72 1.21 -0.73 -10.94
CA ALA A 72 1.88 0.31 -11.73
C ALA A 72 2.64 1.27 -10.82
N GLU A 73 2.04 1.71 -9.73
CA GLU A 73 2.71 2.59 -8.78
C GLU A 73 3.93 1.93 -8.14
N ALA A 74 3.80 0.66 -7.76
CA ALA A 74 4.92 -0.08 -7.18
C ALA A 74 6.06 -0.22 -8.18
N ALA A 75 5.76 -0.52 -9.44
CA ALA A 75 6.78 -0.64 -10.47
C ALA A 75 7.52 0.67 -10.70
N ILE A 76 6.78 1.77 -10.80
CA ILE A 76 7.37 3.10 -10.97
C ILE A 76 8.17 3.49 -9.73
N GLY A 77 7.62 3.27 -8.54
CA GLY A 77 8.29 3.57 -7.29
C GLY A 77 9.59 2.81 -7.12
N LEU A 78 9.58 1.51 -7.44
CA LEU A 78 10.79 0.70 -7.37
C LEU A 78 11.83 1.17 -8.38
N ALA A 79 11.41 1.54 -9.59
CA ALA A 79 12.33 2.06 -10.60
C ALA A 79 13.01 3.35 -10.11
N ILE A 80 12.25 4.25 -9.50
CA ILE A 80 12.80 5.48 -8.94
C ILE A 80 13.76 5.17 -7.80
N LEU A 81 13.40 4.26 -6.91
CA LEU A 81 14.26 3.87 -5.78
C LEU A 81 15.57 3.27 -6.25
N VAL A 82 15.52 2.43 -7.28
CA VAL A 82 16.74 1.84 -7.85
C VAL A 82 17.66 2.93 -8.38
N CYS A 83 17.12 3.91 -9.09
CA CYS A 83 17.91 5.02 -9.62
C CYS A 83 18.56 5.83 -8.49
N PHE A 84 17.81 6.18 -7.46
CA PHE A 84 18.37 6.91 -6.32
C PHE A 84 19.39 6.09 -5.57
N PHE A 85 19.13 4.80 -5.36
CA PHE A 85 20.06 3.93 -4.66
C PHE A 85 21.40 3.84 -5.39
N ARG A 86 21.35 3.70 -6.70
CA ARG A 86 22.59 3.60 -7.52
C ARG A 86 23.40 4.88 -7.48
N ASN A 87 22.72 6.02 -7.36
CA ASN A 87 23.40 7.33 -7.35
C ASN A 87 23.89 7.72 -5.96
N ARG A 88 23.16 7.35 -4.90
CA ARG A 88 23.42 7.83 -3.55
C ARG A 88 23.85 6.75 -2.57
N GLY A 89 23.59 5.48 -2.88
CA GLY A 89 23.83 4.40 -1.95
C GLY A 89 22.89 4.38 -0.75
N SER A 90 21.80 5.16 -0.78
CA SER A 90 20.81 5.24 0.29
C SER A 90 19.44 5.49 -0.29
N ILE A 91 18.41 5.04 0.44
CA ILE A 91 17.00 5.21 0.07
C ILE A 91 16.23 6.02 1.11
N ALA A 92 16.91 6.68 2.04
CA ALA A 92 16.25 7.51 3.03
C ALA A 92 15.71 8.78 2.39
N VAL A 93 14.57 9.25 2.89
CA VAL A 93 13.92 10.46 2.38
C VAL A 93 14.85 11.66 2.48
N GLU A 94 15.65 11.73 3.52
CA GLU A 94 16.62 12.82 3.73
C GLU A 94 17.62 12.91 2.59
N ASP A 95 18.06 11.76 2.06
CA ASP A 95 18.99 11.76 0.94
C ASP A 95 18.30 12.24 -0.33
N VAL A 96 17.04 11.89 -0.53
CA VAL A 96 16.25 12.39 -1.65
C VAL A 96 16.11 13.91 -1.57
N ASN A 97 15.87 14.44 -0.38
CA ASN A 97 15.76 15.89 -0.19
C ASN A 97 17.08 16.60 -0.46
N MET A 98 18.20 16.01 -0.11
CA MET A 98 19.52 16.59 -0.37
C MET A 98 19.81 16.73 -1.85
N MET A 99 19.24 15.87 -2.69
CA MET A 99 19.43 15.97 -4.13
C MET A 99 18.75 17.19 -4.74
N LYS A 100 17.81 17.78 -4.05
CA LYS A 100 17.14 19.00 -4.51
C LYS A 100 17.95 20.27 -4.19
N GLY A 101 18.74 20.17 -3.17
CA GLY A 101 19.55 21.28 -2.74
C GLY A 101 20.94 21.24 -3.27
#